data_7bc87c22ea0231ca967e7b814abc5402
#
_entry.id   7bc87c22ea0231ca967e7b814abc5402
#
_cell.length_a   1.000
_cell.length_b   1.000
_cell.length_c   1.000
_cell.angle_alpha   90.00
_cell.angle_beta   90.00
_cell.angle_gamma   90.00
#
_symmetry.space_group_name_H-M   'P 1'
#
loop_
_entity.id
_entity.type
_entity.pdbx_description
1 polymer ?
#
loop_
_entity_poly.entity_id
_entity_poly.type
_entity_poly.pdbx_seq_one_letter_code
_entity_poly.pdbx_strand_id
1 'polypeptide(L)'
;NTGARVSEVIGMKVGDVVLDAAACVHLHGKGRKERSVPLWRSTVKAIRAWLRLNADLGPTSALLPNRGGEAMTRSNVTQRLALAVKSATSTTPSLAKRSISPHTLRHTTAMHLLQSGVDISVIALWLGHESPTTTHQYVEADLAMKEKALARLQDPETPVRRFRATDSLLEFLKTL
;
A
#
# COMPACT_ATOMS: atom_id res chain seq x y z
N ASN A 1 -0.29 6.69 -4.27
CA ASN A 1 -0.07 7.04 -2.83
C ASN A 1 -1.10 6.40 -1.91
N THR A 2 -2.38 6.28 -2.29
CA THR A 2 -3.44 5.76 -1.41
C THR A 2 -3.54 4.25 -1.32
N GLY A 3 -3.09 3.52 -2.35
CA GLY A 3 -3.31 2.09 -2.49
C GLY A 3 -4.80 1.71 -2.60
N ALA A 4 -5.67 2.66 -3.00
CA ALA A 4 -7.10 2.42 -3.13
C ALA A 4 -7.43 1.26 -4.09
N ARG A 5 -8.51 0.54 -3.79
CA ARG A 5 -9.06 -0.45 -4.72
C ARG A 5 -9.67 0.26 -5.93
N VAL A 6 -9.67 -0.40 -7.08
CA VAL A 6 -10.25 0.20 -8.30
C VAL A 6 -11.71 0.61 -8.11
N SER A 7 -12.50 -0.15 -7.36
CA SER A 7 -13.88 0.19 -7.03
C SER A 7 -14.00 1.45 -6.16
N GLU A 8 -13.07 1.65 -5.23
CA GLU A 8 -13.01 2.86 -4.40
C GLU A 8 -12.63 4.08 -5.24
N VAL A 9 -11.68 3.93 -6.17
CA VAL A 9 -11.31 5.01 -7.11
C VAL A 9 -12.47 5.41 -8.00
N ILE A 10 -13.24 4.45 -8.52
CA ILE A 10 -14.41 4.69 -9.35
C ILE A 10 -15.52 5.42 -8.58
N GLY A 11 -15.76 5.00 -7.34
CA GLY A 11 -16.83 5.56 -6.49
C GLY A 11 -16.47 6.88 -5.82
N MET A 12 -15.25 7.37 -5.97
CA MET A 12 -14.77 8.58 -5.30
C MET A 12 -15.45 9.83 -5.85
N LYS A 13 -15.96 10.67 -4.96
CA LYS A 13 -16.59 11.95 -5.26
C LYS A 13 -15.65 13.12 -4.96
N VAL A 14 -15.95 14.28 -5.50
CA VAL A 14 -15.19 15.50 -5.19
C VAL A 14 -15.21 15.80 -3.69
N GLY A 15 -16.38 15.63 -3.02
CA GLY A 15 -16.56 15.84 -1.59
C GLY A 15 -15.80 14.87 -0.69
N ASP A 16 -15.32 13.75 -1.22
CA ASP A 16 -14.50 12.80 -0.46
C ASP A 16 -13.05 13.26 -0.30
N VAL A 17 -12.65 14.36 -0.94
CA VAL A 17 -11.27 14.85 -0.94
C VAL A 17 -11.15 16.12 -0.13
N VAL A 18 -10.36 16.07 0.93
CA VAL A 18 -9.98 17.22 1.75
C VAL A 18 -8.61 17.70 1.25
N LEU A 19 -8.53 18.96 0.84
CA LEU A 19 -7.30 19.53 0.25
C LEU A 19 -6.62 20.57 1.14
N ASP A 20 -7.10 20.76 2.37
CA ASP A 20 -6.54 21.73 3.32
C ASP A 20 -5.24 21.23 3.99
N ALA A 21 -4.89 21.79 5.15
CA ALA A 21 -3.64 21.47 5.85
C ALA A 21 -3.48 19.99 6.20
N ALA A 22 -4.58 19.30 6.51
CA ALA A 22 -4.62 17.85 6.76
C ALA A 22 -5.16 17.08 5.54
N ALA A 23 -4.56 17.33 4.38
CA ALA A 23 -5.05 16.79 3.11
C ALA A 23 -5.18 15.26 3.13
N CYS A 24 -6.39 14.77 2.89
CA CYS A 24 -6.70 13.34 2.87
C CYS A 24 -7.81 13.03 1.87
N VAL A 25 -8.04 11.75 1.64
CA VAL A 25 -9.18 11.23 0.90
C VAL A 25 -9.94 10.23 1.74
N HIS A 26 -11.27 10.34 1.75
CA HIS A 26 -12.17 9.38 2.35
C HIS A 26 -12.50 8.29 1.32
N LEU A 27 -12.16 7.05 1.63
CA LEU A 27 -12.36 5.91 0.74
C LEU A 27 -13.48 5.02 1.30
N HIS A 28 -14.49 4.79 0.48
CA HIS A 28 -15.65 3.97 0.82
C HIS A 28 -15.46 2.55 0.31
N GLY A 29 -15.24 1.61 1.23
CA GLY A 29 -15.00 0.20 0.96
C GLY A 29 -16.28 -0.64 0.96
N LYS A 30 -16.13 -1.96 0.74
CA LYS A 30 -17.23 -2.92 0.84
C LYS A 30 -17.79 -2.96 2.28
N GLY A 31 -19.12 -3.08 2.42
CA GLY A 31 -19.76 -3.19 3.74
C GLY A 31 -19.81 -1.87 4.53
N ARG A 32 -19.89 -0.73 3.87
CA ARG A 32 -19.92 0.62 4.49
C ARG A 32 -18.68 0.96 5.32
N LYS A 33 -17.59 0.25 5.12
CA LYS A 33 -16.31 0.55 5.77
C LYS A 33 -15.69 1.77 5.13
N GLU A 34 -15.36 2.75 5.94
CA GLU A 34 -14.71 3.99 5.51
C GLU A 34 -13.31 4.08 6.11
N ARG A 35 -12.41 4.70 5.38
CA ARG A 35 -11.09 5.06 5.89
C ARG A 35 -10.59 6.34 5.26
N SER A 36 -9.86 7.12 6.03
CA SER A 36 -9.19 8.32 5.54
C SER A 36 -7.71 8.00 5.29
N VAL A 37 -7.24 8.40 4.11
CA VAL A 37 -5.84 8.18 3.72
C VAL A 37 -5.20 9.53 3.40
N PRO A 38 -4.08 9.90 4.05
CA PRO A 38 -3.41 11.16 3.80
C PRO A 38 -2.86 11.23 2.37
N LEU A 39 -2.84 12.44 1.82
CA LEU A 39 -2.37 12.71 0.46
C LEU A 39 -1.01 13.38 0.47
N TRP A 40 -0.14 12.97 -0.44
CA TRP A 40 1.10 13.68 -0.68
C TRP A 40 0.84 15.06 -1.30
N ARG A 41 1.71 16.02 -1.01
CA ARG A 41 1.63 17.38 -1.58
C ARG A 41 1.53 17.40 -3.11
N SER A 42 2.25 16.51 -3.78
CA SER A 42 2.18 16.34 -5.25
C SER A 42 0.81 15.88 -5.72
N THR A 43 0.17 14.94 -5.00
CA THR A 43 -1.17 14.45 -5.29
C THR A 43 -2.20 15.57 -5.07
N VAL A 44 -2.10 16.32 -3.97
CA VAL A 44 -2.95 17.50 -3.71
C VAL A 44 -2.84 18.52 -4.83
N LYS A 45 -1.60 18.84 -5.27
CA LYS A 45 -1.37 19.75 -6.38
C LYS A 45 -2.03 19.27 -7.68
N ALA A 46 -1.92 17.98 -7.98
CA ALA A 46 -2.54 17.39 -9.17
C ALA A 46 -4.07 17.43 -9.11
N ILE A 47 -4.68 17.10 -7.95
CA ILE A 47 -6.13 17.15 -7.77
C ILE A 47 -6.63 18.61 -7.87
N ARG A 48 -5.95 19.57 -7.25
CA ARG A 48 -6.31 20.99 -7.38
C ARG A 48 -6.25 21.47 -8.82
N ALA A 49 -5.22 21.09 -9.57
CA ALA A 49 -5.12 21.42 -10.99
C ALA A 49 -6.25 20.80 -11.80
N TRP A 50 -6.60 19.55 -11.52
CA TRP A 50 -7.72 18.84 -12.14
C TRP A 50 -9.05 19.54 -11.87
N LEU A 51 -9.35 19.89 -10.61
CA LEU A 51 -10.59 20.57 -10.24
C LEU A 51 -10.71 21.98 -10.83
N ARG A 52 -9.60 22.70 -11.03
CA ARG A 52 -9.61 23.99 -11.75
C ARG A 52 -10.01 23.84 -13.22
N LEU A 53 -9.57 22.76 -13.86
CA LEU A 53 -9.93 22.48 -15.28
C LEU A 53 -11.35 21.93 -15.42
N ASN A 54 -11.97 21.50 -14.33
CA ASN A 54 -13.30 20.92 -14.29
C ASN A 54 -14.11 21.64 -13.16
N ALA A 55 -14.24 22.94 -13.26
CA ALA A 55 -14.84 23.80 -12.22
C ALA A 55 -16.35 23.56 -12.03
N ASP A 56 -16.99 22.90 -12.94
CA ASP A 56 -18.41 22.50 -12.93
C ASP A 56 -18.68 21.25 -12.06
N LEU A 57 -17.63 20.55 -11.63
CA LEU A 57 -17.76 19.39 -10.75
C LEU A 57 -18.14 19.82 -9.32
N GLY A 58 -19.40 19.53 -8.93
CA GLY A 58 -19.87 19.74 -7.55
C GLY A 58 -19.42 18.64 -6.59
N PRO A 59 -19.65 18.80 -5.27
CA PRO A 59 -19.21 17.85 -4.23
C PRO A 59 -19.71 16.41 -4.43
N THR A 60 -20.88 16.24 -5.04
CA THR A 60 -21.49 14.93 -5.31
C THR A 60 -21.07 14.31 -6.64
N SER A 61 -20.38 15.07 -7.49
CA SER A 61 -19.87 14.59 -8.79
C SER A 61 -18.77 13.58 -8.60
N ALA A 62 -18.62 12.63 -9.54
CA ALA A 62 -17.46 11.74 -9.58
C ALA A 62 -16.17 12.57 -9.68
N LEU A 63 -15.18 12.29 -8.84
CA LEU A 63 -13.88 12.99 -8.89
C LEU A 63 -13.19 12.77 -10.22
N LEU A 64 -13.30 11.58 -10.78
CA LEU A 64 -12.71 11.18 -12.05
C LEU A 64 -13.84 10.70 -13.00
N PRO A 65 -14.58 11.62 -13.61
CA PRO A 65 -15.66 11.25 -14.51
C PRO A 65 -15.14 10.69 -15.84
N ASN A 66 -15.98 9.94 -16.52
CA ASN A 66 -15.80 9.59 -17.91
C ASN A 66 -16.13 10.79 -18.82
N ARG A 67 -16.10 10.61 -20.16
CA ARG A 67 -16.41 11.68 -21.12
C ARG A 67 -17.86 12.18 -21.04
N GLY A 68 -18.77 11.36 -20.51
CA GLY A 68 -20.18 11.70 -20.32
C GLY A 68 -20.49 12.33 -18.95
N GLY A 69 -19.48 12.63 -18.13
CA GLY A 69 -19.67 13.20 -16.78
C GLY A 69 -19.97 12.15 -15.69
N GLU A 70 -20.16 10.88 -16.05
CA GLU A 70 -20.49 9.79 -15.16
C GLU A 70 -19.24 9.14 -14.55
N ALA A 71 -19.42 8.35 -13.49
CA ALA A 71 -18.32 7.57 -12.92
C ALA A 71 -17.66 6.64 -13.96
N MET A 72 -16.35 6.52 -13.90
CA MET A 72 -15.61 5.58 -14.76
C MET A 72 -16.00 4.13 -14.47
N THR A 73 -15.86 3.26 -15.46
CA THR A 73 -15.90 1.81 -15.27
C THR A 73 -14.51 1.26 -14.90
N ARG A 74 -14.45 0.01 -14.42
CA ARG A 74 -13.16 -0.68 -14.21
C ARG A 74 -12.32 -0.74 -15.49
N SER A 75 -12.97 -0.96 -16.63
CA SER A 75 -12.32 -0.99 -17.94
C SER A 75 -11.69 0.35 -18.27
N ASN A 76 -12.40 1.46 -18.02
CA ASN A 76 -11.87 2.81 -18.24
C ASN A 76 -10.62 3.08 -17.40
N VAL A 77 -10.63 2.70 -16.12
CA VAL A 77 -9.46 2.86 -15.23
C VAL A 77 -8.27 2.04 -15.74
N THR A 78 -8.51 0.78 -16.11
CA THR A 78 -7.45 -0.10 -16.64
C THR A 78 -6.86 0.44 -17.95
N GLN A 79 -7.71 0.92 -18.85
CA GLN A 79 -7.28 1.55 -20.11
C GLN A 79 -6.42 2.80 -19.87
N ARG A 80 -6.87 3.68 -18.97
CA ARG A 80 -6.11 4.88 -18.61
C ARG A 80 -4.77 4.55 -17.97
N LEU A 81 -4.72 3.53 -17.12
CA LEU A 81 -3.48 3.03 -16.54
C LEU A 81 -2.55 2.50 -17.65
N ALA A 82 -3.05 1.72 -18.59
CA ALA A 82 -2.26 1.20 -19.69
C ALA A 82 -1.65 2.32 -20.54
N LEU A 83 -2.41 3.38 -20.82
CA LEU A 83 -1.92 4.58 -21.54
C LEU A 83 -0.81 5.29 -20.72
N ALA A 84 -1.00 5.45 -19.43
CA ALA A 84 0.00 6.07 -18.56
C ALA A 84 1.30 5.23 -18.49
N VAL A 85 1.18 3.90 -18.40
CA VAL A 85 2.32 2.98 -18.44
C VAL A 85 3.05 3.07 -19.78
N LYS A 86 2.30 3.08 -20.90
CA LYS A 86 2.88 3.26 -22.24
C LYS A 86 3.64 4.57 -22.36
N SER A 87 3.10 5.66 -21.85
CA SER A 87 3.80 6.96 -21.83
C SER A 87 5.07 6.90 -20.96
N ALA A 88 5.00 6.28 -19.78
CA ALA A 88 6.14 6.15 -18.88
C ALA A 88 7.25 5.25 -19.42
N THR A 89 6.95 4.35 -20.36
CA THR A 89 7.96 3.46 -20.99
C THR A 89 8.99 4.23 -21.80
N SER A 90 8.66 5.43 -22.28
CA SER A 90 9.63 6.28 -23.00
C SER A 90 10.78 6.73 -22.10
N THR A 91 10.51 6.94 -20.81
CA THR A 91 11.51 7.36 -19.80
C THR A 91 12.04 6.18 -18.98
N THR A 92 11.27 5.09 -18.88
CA THR A 92 11.60 3.92 -18.08
C THR A 92 11.34 2.64 -18.87
N PRO A 93 12.27 2.23 -19.76
CA PRO A 93 12.09 1.09 -20.67
C PRO A 93 11.80 -0.25 -19.98
N SER A 94 12.23 -0.43 -18.74
CA SER A 94 11.97 -1.64 -17.95
C SER A 94 10.48 -1.90 -17.69
N LEU A 95 9.63 -0.89 -17.82
CA LEU A 95 8.18 -1.03 -17.69
C LEU A 95 7.54 -1.78 -18.87
N ALA A 96 8.16 -1.76 -20.07
CA ALA A 96 7.64 -2.40 -21.26
C ALA A 96 7.41 -3.92 -21.10
N LYS A 97 8.22 -4.56 -20.26
CA LYS A 97 8.17 -6.01 -20.00
C LYS A 97 7.29 -6.38 -18.80
N ARG A 98 6.61 -5.41 -18.17
CA ARG A 98 5.84 -5.63 -16.94
C ARG A 98 4.34 -5.53 -17.20
N SER A 99 3.57 -6.49 -16.68
CA SER A 99 2.12 -6.38 -16.62
C SER A 99 1.73 -5.53 -15.41
N ILE A 100 1.29 -4.30 -15.65
CA ILE A 100 0.91 -3.36 -14.60
C ILE A 100 -0.61 -3.19 -14.59
N SER A 101 -1.21 -3.57 -13.47
CA SER A 101 -2.65 -3.48 -13.22
C SER A 101 -2.94 -2.55 -12.03
N PRO A 102 -4.18 -2.14 -11.80
CA PRO A 102 -4.55 -1.42 -10.58
C PRO A 102 -4.17 -2.17 -9.31
N HIS A 103 -4.21 -3.50 -9.34
CA HIS A 103 -3.78 -4.32 -8.20
C HIS A 103 -2.27 -4.25 -7.97
N THR A 104 -1.48 -4.23 -9.05
CA THR A 104 -0.02 -4.02 -8.98
C THR A 104 0.31 -2.70 -8.29
N LEU A 105 -0.39 -1.59 -8.61
CA LEU A 105 -0.18 -0.30 -7.96
C LEU A 105 -0.48 -0.34 -6.46
N ARG A 106 -1.56 -1.01 -6.07
CA ARG A 106 -1.89 -1.20 -4.66
C ARG A 106 -0.82 -2.03 -3.93
N HIS A 107 -0.38 -3.12 -4.55
CA HIS A 107 0.70 -3.96 -4.02
C HIS A 107 2.00 -3.14 -3.85
N THR A 108 2.38 -2.35 -4.86
CA THR A 108 3.55 -1.47 -4.79
C THR A 108 3.42 -0.45 -3.65
N THR A 109 2.22 0.10 -3.40
CA THR A 109 1.99 1.01 -2.27
C THR A 109 2.22 0.29 -0.94
N ALA A 110 1.71 -0.95 -0.80
CA ALA A 110 1.92 -1.75 0.41
C ALA A 110 3.40 -2.01 0.66
N MET A 111 4.12 -2.47 -0.37
CA MET A 111 5.57 -2.75 -0.28
C MET A 111 6.37 -1.49 0.06
N HIS A 112 6.02 -0.35 -0.53
CA HIS A 112 6.70 0.91 -0.25
C HIS A 112 6.51 1.37 1.20
N LEU A 113 5.30 1.25 1.75
CA LEU A 113 5.03 1.52 3.16
C LEU A 113 5.84 0.59 4.07
N LEU A 114 5.86 -0.70 3.75
CA LEU A 114 6.58 -1.71 4.50
C LEU A 114 8.09 -1.45 4.52
N GLN A 115 8.68 -1.19 3.35
CA GLN A 115 10.10 -0.86 3.21
C GLN A 115 10.50 0.45 3.88
N SER A 116 9.54 1.36 4.04
CA SER A 116 9.70 2.60 4.82
C SER A 116 9.61 2.38 6.32
N GLY A 117 9.40 1.14 6.79
CA GLY A 117 9.35 0.78 8.20
C GLY A 117 8.01 1.05 8.86
N VAL A 118 6.94 1.26 8.08
CA VAL A 118 5.58 1.41 8.63
C VAL A 118 5.10 0.08 9.19
N ASP A 119 4.52 0.13 10.38
CA ASP A 119 3.97 -1.07 11.04
C ASP A 119 2.90 -1.75 10.19
N ILE A 120 2.89 -3.08 10.20
CA ILE A 120 1.99 -3.89 9.37
C ILE A 120 0.51 -3.65 9.69
N SER A 121 0.19 -3.37 10.95
CA SER A 121 -1.17 -3.06 11.38
C SER A 121 -1.63 -1.72 10.79
N VAL A 122 -0.73 -0.74 10.74
CA VAL A 122 -0.98 0.55 10.08
C VAL A 122 -1.17 0.37 8.59
N ILE A 123 -0.36 -0.48 7.94
CA ILE A 123 -0.53 -0.82 6.51
C ILE A 123 -1.89 -1.48 6.25
N ALA A 124 -2.32 -2.39 7.13
CA ALA A 124 -3.62 -3.04 7.04
C ALA A 124 -4.77 -2.02 7.10
N LEU A 125 -4.71 -1.08 8.05
CA LEU A 125 -5.68 0.02 8.18
C LEU A 125 -5.64 0.95 6.95
N TRP A 126 -4.45 1.33 6.50
CA TRP A 126 -4.24 2.17 5.32
C TRP A 126 -4.89 1.59 4.07
N LEU A 127 -4.68 0.31 3.85
CA LEU A 127 -5.23 -0.40 2.70
C LEU A 127 -6.68 -0.85 2.89
N GLY A 128 -7.20 -0.86 4.12
CA GLY A 128 -8.52 -1.39 4.45
C GLY A 128 -8.59 -2.89 4.20
N HIS A 129 -7.64 -3.64 4.75
CA HIS A 129 -7.69 -5.09 4.78
C HIS A 129 -8.63 -5.54 5.89
N GLU A 130 -9.48 -6.52 5.61
CA GLU A 130 -10.41 -7.08 6.61
C GLU A 130 -9.69 -8.00 7.59
N SER A 131 -8.62 -8.63 7.14
CA SER A 131 -7.77 -9.50 7.97
C SER A 131 -6.30 -9.06 7.90
N PRO A 132 -5.59 -9.02 9.02
CA PRO A 132 -4.14 -8.82 9.05
C PRO A 132 -3.39 -9.84 8.20
N THR A 133 -3.90 -11.07 8.08
CA THR A 133 -3.31 -12.15 7.26
C THR A 133 -3.05 -11.71 5.81
N THR A 134 -3.96 -10.91 5.23
CA THR A 134 -3.75 -10.36 3.88
C THR A 134 -2.53 -9.44 3.80
N THR A 135 -2.16 -8.79 4.90
CA THR A 135 -1.01 -7.90 4.98
C THR A 135 0.29 -8.67 5.27
N HIS A 136 0.22 -9.80 5.96
CA HIS A 136 1.38 -10.66 6.25
C HIS A 136 2.06 -11.19 4.98
N GLN A 137 1.33 -11.37 3.88
CA GLN A 137 1.90 -11.78 2.59
C GLN A 137 3.00 -10.82 2.10
N TYR A 138 2.94 -9.53 2.46
CA TYR A 138 3.97 -8.55 2.10
C TYR A 138 5.23 -8.71 2.94
N VAL A 139 5.12 -9.10 4.20
CA VAL A 139 6.27 -9.35 5.09
C VAL A 139 7.05 -10.58 4.63
N GLU A 140 6.34 -11.62 4.20
CA GLU A 140 6.98 -12.84 3.69
C GLU A 140 7.80 -12.58 2.43
N ALA A 141 7.36 -11.64 1.59
CA ALA A 141 7.98 -11.36 0.30
C ALA A 141 9.23 -10.47 0.39
N ASP A 142 9.47 -9.75 1.50
CA ASP A 142 10.54 -8.76 1.58
C ASP A 142 11.77 -9.26 2.37
N LEU A 143 12.73 -9.83 1.65
CA LEU A 143 14.00 -10.28 2.21
C LEU A 143 14.84 -9.11 2.74
N ALA A 144 14.85 -7.96 2.04
CA ALA A 144 15.62 -6.78 2.44
C ALA A 144 15.16 -6.21 3.80
N MET A 145 13.86 -6.32 4.12
CA MET A 145 13.33 -5.95 5.42
C MET A 145 13.81 -6.90 6.52
N LYS A 146 13.88 -8.20 6.23
CA LYS A 146 14.41 -9.21 7.17
C LYS A 146 15.91 -8.98 7.44
N GLU A 147 16.68 -8.64 6.41
CA GLU A 147 18.10 -8.28 6.53
C GLU A 147 18.29 -7.00 7.37
N LYS A 148 17.48 -5.97 7.16
CA LYS A 148 17.50 -4.76 7.99
C LYS A 148 17.12 -5.03 9.46
N ALA A 149 16.19 -5.93 9.70
CA ALA A 149 15.83 -6.35 11.05
C ALA A 149 16.98 -7.10 11.71
N LEU A 150 17.62 -8.01 10.98
CA LEU A 150 18.80 -8.75 11.46
C LEU A 150 19.97 -7.81 11.76
N ALA A 151 20.22 -6.80 10.93
CA ALA A 151 21.29 -5.81 11.14
C ALA A 151 21.05 -4.91 12.38
N ARG A 152 19.83 -4.83 12.91
CA ARG A 152 19.53 -4.13 14.17
C ARG A 152 19.74 -5.01 15.40
N LEU A 153 19.78 -6.32 15.23
CA LEU A 153 20.11 -7.25 16.29
C LEU A 153 21.63 -7.27 16.40
N GLN A 154 22.13 -7.04 17.62
CA GLN A 154 23.55 -7.34 17.89
C GLN A 154 23.69 -8.85 17.77
N ASP A 155 24.68 -9.29 16.98
CA ASP A 155 25.08 -10.69 16.96
C ASP A 155 25.44 -11.07 18.39
N PRO A 156 24.71 -12.03 19.02
CA PRO A 156 25.10 -12.44 20.35
C PRO A 156 26.50 -13.05 20.23
N GLU A 157 27.52 -12.30 20.61
CA GLU A 157 28.88 -12.79 20.84
C GLU A 157 28.88 -13.80 22.00
N THR A 158 28.06 -14.82 21.83
CA THR A 158 28.09 -15.94 22.75
C THR A 158 29.19 -16.87 22.27
N PRO A 159 30.32 -16.93 22.95
CA PRO A 159 31.29 -17.99 22.66
C PRO A 159 30.49 -19.30 22.71
N VAL A 160 30.61 -20.11 21.66
CA VAL A 160 30.01 -21.44 21.58
C VAL A 160 30.56 -22.28 22.72
N ARG A 161 30.07 -22.05 23.94
CA ARG A 161 30.29 -22.96 25.06
C ARG A 161 29.42 -24.17 24.75
N ARG A 162 30.05 -25.20 24.23
CA ARG A 162 29.46 -26.53 24.24
C ARG A 162 28.96 -26.78 25.66
N PHE A 163 27.66 -26.82 25.82
CA PHE A 163 27.05 -27.22 27.08
C PHE A 163 27.59 -28.62 27.40
N ARG A 164 28.39 -28.75 28.43
CA ARG A 164 28.76 -30.04 29.02
C ARG A 164 27.83 -30.25 30.17
N ALA A 165 26.91 -31.20 30.00
CA ALA A 165 26.07 -31.63 31.11
C ALA A 165 26.94 -32.02 32.27
N THR A 166 26.64 -31.55 33.50
CA THR A 166 27.33 -32.01 34.73
C THR A 166 26.94 -33.45 34.98
N ASP A 167 27.83 -34.22 35.57
CA ASP A 167 27.58 -35.64 35.87
C ASP A 167 26.30 -35.83 36.68
N SER A 168 25.96 -34.92 37.60
CA SER A 168 24.71 -34.92 38.36
C SER A 168 23.45 -34.78 37.50
N LEU A 169 23.51 -34.03 36.38
CA LEU A 169 22.38 -33.91 35.47
C LEU A 169 22.23 -35.18 34.60
N LEU A 170 23.35 -35.81 34.25
CA LEU A 170 23.37 -37.09 33.52
C LEU A 170 22.84 -38.23 34.39
N GLU A 171 23.16 -38.25 35.68
CA GLU A 171 22.60 -39.22 36.64
C GLU A 171 21.08 -39.01 36.84
N PHE A 172 20.64 -37.77 37.02
CA PHE A 172 19.21 -37.47 37.13
C PHE A 172 18.42 -37.94 35.88
N LEU A 173 18.94 -37.71 34.69
CA LEU A 173 18.28 -38.14 33.42
C LEU A 173 18.26 -39.67 33.26
N LYS A 174 19.16 -40.44 33.94
CA LYS A 174 19.13 -41.90 33.93
C LYS A 174 18.10 -42.50 34.92
N THR A 175 17.57 -41.67 35.81
CA THR A 175 16.53 -42.08 36.79
C THR A 175 15.12 -41.75 36.37
N LEU A 176 14.91 -41.10 35.23
CA LEU A 176 13.63 -40.88 34.57
C LEU A 176 13.30 -42.01 33.59
#